data_94ee51dd9449a341a6646872800f036c
#
_entry.id   94ee51dd9449a341a6646872800f036c
#
_cell.length_a   1.000
_cell.length_b   1.000
_cell.length_c   1.000
_cell.angle_alpha   90.00
_cell.angle_beta   90.00
_cell.angle_gamma   90.00
#
_symmetry.space_group_name_H-M   'P 1'
#
loop_
_entity.id
_entity.type
_entity.pdbx_description
1 polymer ?
#
loop_
_entity_poly.entity_id
_entity_poly.type
_entity_poly.pdbx_seq_one_letter_code
_entity_poly.pdbx_strand_id
1 'polypeptide(L)'
;MYNKGRFWIRAVRRPGKDDGNMDKKRIEGQTFGQERALYGSRDVYVVNCSFDGAEDGESALKESRSVRVENVFCNLRYPFWHDEDLEIRCCEMTEKCRAALWYSKDVRISDCIMNGVKALRECANVDMARCTVNSPEFGWSTKGLRMRECTAAGEYFLLRSEDVDFREVTFKGKYSFQYVKNAVLENCTLDTKDAFWHAENVTLRNCTVKGEYLAWYAKDLTMIDCEISGTQPFCYCENLKLINCALTEADLAFEKSHVEAEITTPVISIKNPTSGRITVPAVDELILTDPEAGCEIVVG
;
A
#
# COMPACT_ATOMS: atom_id res chain seq x y z
N MET A 1 6.72 38.92 1.25
CA MET A 1 5.35 38.79 0.72
C MET A 1 5.36 37.68 -0.34
N TYR A 2 5.00 36.45 0.05
CA TYR A 2 4.85 35.34 -0.89
C TYR A 2 3.37 35.02 -1.03
N ASN A 3 2.87 35.22 -2.23
CA ASN A 3 1.48 35.01 -2.59
C ASN A 3 1.26 33.49 -2.86
N LYS A 4 0.61 32.78 -1.96
CA LYS A 4 0.19 31.39 -2.15
C LYS A 4 -1.11 31.37 -2.97
N GLY A 5 -0.94 31.21 -4.29
CA GLY A 5 -2.08 30.96 -5.18
C GLY A 5 -2.74 29.62 -4.84
N ARG A 6 -4.00 29.63 -4.43
CA ARG A 6 -4.85 28.45 -4.32
C ARG A 6 -5.14 27.90 -5.71
N PHE A 7 -4.57 26.77 -6.04
CA PHE A 7 -4.93 26.02 -7.23
C PHE A 7 -6.26 25.28 -6.97
N TRP A 8 -7.35 25.82 -7.48
CA TRP A 8 -8.61 25.08 -7.60
C TRP A 8 -8.50 24.14 -8.80
N ILE A 9 -8.40 22.84 -8.57
CA ILE A 9 -8.55 21.86 -9.64
C ILE A 9 -10.03 21.83 -10.04
N ARG A 10 -10.34 22.40 -11.19
CA ARG A 10 -11.66 22.25 -11.81
C ARG A 10 -11.81 20.81 -12.29
N ALA A 11 -12.45 19.96 -11.51
CA ALA A 11 -12.85 18.63 -11.93
C ALA A 11 -13.88 18.73 -13.07
N VAL A 12 -13.51 18.22 -14.24
CA VAL A 12 -14.43 18.07 -15.37
C VAL A 12 -15.42 16.97 -15.01
N ARG A 13 -16.68 17.36 -14.74
CA ARG A 13 -17.79 16.43 -14.52
C ARG A 13 -17.99 15.55 -15.76
N ARG A 14 -17.81 14.24 -15.64
CA ARG A 14 -18.52 13.27 -16.46
C ARG A 14 -19.77 12.85 -15.69
N PRO A 15 -20.97 12.85 -16.30
CA PRO A 15 -22.18 12.40 -15.61
C PRO A 15 -22.12 10.87 -15.49
N GLY A 16 -21.75 10.37 -14.29
CA GLY A 16 -21.97 9.00 -13.89
C GLY A 16 -23.36 8.87 -13.30
N LYS A 17 -24.06 7.81 -13.63
CA LYS A 17 -25.41 7.48 -13.17
C LYS A 17 -25.53 7.63 -11.66
N ASP A 18 -26.57 8.30 -11.24
CA ASP A 18 -26.99 8.54 -9.87
C ASP A 18 -27.66 7.25 -9.32
N ASP A 19 -26.85 6.26 -8.96
CA ASP A 19 -27.34 4.95 -8.52
C ASP A 19 -27.24 4.88 -6.98
N GLY A 20 -28.36 5.07 -6.30
CA GLY A 20 -28.56 4.70 -4.90
C GLY A 20 -28.62 5.84 -3.87
N ASN A 21 -28.84 7.09 -4.26
CA ASN A 21 -28.76 8.22 -3.34
C ASN A 21 -30.12 8.82 -2.92
N MET A 22 -31.26 8.16 -3.24
CA MET A 22 -32.58 8.80 -3.05
C MET A 22 -33.07 8.83 -1.58
N ASP A 23 -32.46 8.09 -0.65
CA ASP A 23 -32.97 7.99 0.74
C ASP A 23 -32.02 8.56 1.83
N LYS A 24 -30.80 9.02 1.48
CA LYS A 24 -29.86 9.53 2.48
C LYS A 24 -30.14 10.98 2.84
N LYS A 25 -30.15 11.31 4.13
CA LYS A 25 -30.23 12.69 4.62
C LYS A 25 -29.02 13.49 4.14
N ARG A 26 -29.25 14.53 3.31
CA ARG A 26 -28.19 15.40 2.78
C ARG A 26 -27.78 16.46 3.78
N ILE A 27 -26.46 16.59 4.00
CA ILE A 27 -25.80 17.64 4.79
C ILE A 27 -24.83 18.34 3.85
N GLU A 28 -25.01 19.64 3.61
CA GLU A 28 -24.27 20.34 2.57
C GLU A 28 -23.78 21.72 3.01
N GLY A 29 -22.54 22.07 2.54
CA GLY A 29 -21.98 23.42 2.67
C GLY A 29 -21.71 23.87 4.10
N GLN A 30 -21.52 22.95 5.03
CA GLN A 30 -21.30 23.25 6.45
C GLN A 30 -19.85 23.06 6.89
N THR A 31 -19.44 23.82 7.87
CA THR A 31 -18.17 23.63 8.59
C THR A 31 -18.44 23.11 9.99
N PHE A 32 -17.79 22.02 10.36
CA PHE A 32 -17.91 21.39 11.67
C PHE A 32 -16.55 21.44 12.37
N GLY A 33 -16.49 22.15 13.49
CA GLY A 33 -15.28 22.32 14.30
C GLY A 33 -15.42 21.77 15.72
N GLN A 34 -16.56 21.20 16.09
CA GLN A 34 -16.80 20.61 17.40
C GLN A 34 -16.50 19.11 17.42
N GLU A 35 -16.13 18.60 18.59
CA GLU A 35 -15.95 17.18 18.83
C GLU A 35 -17.22 16.39 18.44
N ARG A 36 -17.03 15.28 17.71
CA ARG A 36 -18.09 14.33 17.35
C ARG A 36 -19.31 14.98 16.67
N ALA A 37 -19.07 15.94 15.80
CA ALA A 37 -20.10 16.75 15.17
C ALA A 37 -21.27 15.97 14.53
N LEU A 38 -20.95 14.83 13.90
CA LEU A 38 -21.91 13.93 13.23
C LEU A 38 -21.81 12.49 13.76
N TYR A 39 -21.43 12.34 15.02
CA TYR A 39 -21.24 11.04 15.67
C TYR A 39 -22.47 10.13 15.53
N GLY A 40 -22.23 8.86 15.24
CA GLY A 40 -23.26 7.84 15.14
C GLY A 40 -24.29 8.08 14.02
N SER A 41 -23.95 8.90 13.02
CA SER A 41 -24.85 9.18 11.90
C SER A 41 -25.17 7.92 11.10
N ARG A 42 -26.41 7.87 10.58
CA ARG A 42 -26.89 6.78 9.73
C ARG A 42 -27.57 7.32 8.50
N ASP A 43 -27.33 6.67 7.36
CA ASP A 43 -27.97 7.00 6.08
C ASP A 43 -27.84 8.50 5.75
N VAL A 44 -26.59 9.03 5.83
CA VAL A 44 -26.31 10.44 5.53
C VAL A 44 -25.40 10.59 4.32
N TYR A 45 -25.59 11.70 3.60
CA TYR A 45 -24.74 12.17 2.53
C TYR A 45 -24.18 13.53 2.88
N VAL A 46 -22.88 13.57 3.24
CA VAL A 46 -22.15 14.79 3.59
C VAL A 46 -21.42 15.29 2.35
N VAL A 47 -21.74 16.48 1.88
CA VAL A 47 -21.20 17.01 0.63
C VAL A 47 -20.80 18.47 0.73
N ASN A 48 -19.70 18.86 0.08
CA ASN A 48 -19.19 20.23 0.07
C ASN A 48 -19.01 20.81 1.49
N CYS A 49 -18.62 19.96 2.44
CA CYS A 49 -18.47 20.34 3.86
C CYS A 49 -16.99 20.44 4.25
N SER A 50 -16.76 20.90 5.46
CA SER A 50 -15.43 20.95 6.07
C SER A 50 -15.48 20.44 7.51
N PHE A 51 -14.56 19.54 7.85
CA PHE A 51 -14.26 19.19 9.26
C PHE A 51 -12.98 19.94 9.63
N ASP A 52 -13.15 21.15 10.15
CA ASP A 52 -12.04 22.06 10.47
C ASP A 52 -12.40 22.94 11.67
N GLY A 53 -11.42 23.16 12.55
CA GLY A 53 -11.63 23.92 13.78
C GLY A 53 -10.50 23.74 14.78
N ALA A 54 -10.83 23.86 16.06
CA ALA A 54 -9.90 23.63 17.17
C ALA A 54 -9.47 22.15 17.23
N GLU A 55 -8.32 21.86 17.85
CA GLU A 55 -7.75 20.49 17.90
C GLU A 55 -8.66 19.46 18.59
N ASP A 56 -9.50 19.88 19.51
CA ASP A 56 -10.46 19.04 20.21
C ASP A 56 -11.74 18.73 19.39
N GLY A 57 -11.88 19.34 18.22
CA GLY A 57 -12.97 19.07 17.27
C GLY A 57 -12.88 17.73 16.52
N GLU A 58 -12.32 16.69 17.11
CA GLU A 58 -12.05 15.40 16.51
C GLU A 58 -13.27 14.47 16.36
N SER A 59 -13.05 13.34 15.68
CA SER A 59 -14.00 12.20 15.63
C SER A 59 -15.35 12.54 14.99
N ALA A 60 -15.36 13.38 13.93
CA ALA A 60 -16.55 13.99 13.36
C ALA A 60 -17.66 12.98 12.99
N LEU A 61 -17.34 11.90 12.28
CA LEU A 61 -18.30 10.86 11.85
C LEU A 61 -18.12 9.52 12.59
N LYS A 62 -17.36 9.50 13.69
CA LYS A 62 -17.11 8.28 14.44
C LYS A 62 -18.37 7.46 14.71
N GLU A 63 -18.28 6.13 14.58
CA GLU A 63 -19.36 5.14 14.79
C GLU A 63 -20.58 5.31 13.88
N SER A 64 -20.35 5.82 12.68
CA SER A 64 -21.40 6.03 11.68
C SER A 64 -21.58 4.82 10.76
N ARG A 65 -22.73 4.75 10.11
CA ARG A 65 -23.07 3.66 9.21
C ARG A 65 -23.81 4.15 7.97
N SER A 66 -23.50 3.53 6.82
CA SER A 66 -24.16 3.88 5.54
C SER A 66 -23.98 5.36 5.20
N VAL A 67 -22.72 5.81 5.22
CA VAL A 67 -22.35 7.22 5.03
C VAL A 67 -21.66 7.42 3.68
N ARG A 68 -22.08 8.46 2.96
CA ARG A 68 -21.36 8.96 1.80
C ARG A 68 -20.78 10.33 2.11
N VAL A 69 -19.51 10.52 1.78
CA VAL A 69 -18.77 11.78 1.97
C VAL A 69 -18.18 12.19 0.63
N GLU A 70 -18.50 13.38 0.15
CA GLU A 70 -18.05 13.85 -1.16
C GLU A 70 -17.63 15.31 -1.13
N ASN A 71 -16.47 15.61 -1.73
CA ASN A 71 -15.90 16.95 -1.78
C ASN A 71 -15.83 17.60 -0.38
N VAL A 72 -15.24 16.87 0.57
CA VAL A 72 -15.10 17.31 1.96
C VAL A 72 -13.63 17.53 2.29
N PHE A 73 -13.36 18.66 2.92
CA PHE A 73 -12.05 19.01 3.49
C PHE A 73 -11.98 18.54 4.94
N CYS A 74 -11.02 17.66 5.25
CA CYS A 74 -10.82 17.12 6.60
C CYS A 74 -9.48 17.62 7.16
N ASN A 75 -9.54 18.39 8.24
CA ASN A 75 -8.39 18.99 8.92
C ASN A 75 -8.36 18.69 10.43
N LEU A 76 -9.15 17.74 10.88
CA LEU A 76 -9.25 17.27 12.26
C LEU A 76 -8.94 15.78 12.34
N ARG A 77 -8.44 15.29 13.50
CA ARG A 77 -8.08 13.86 13.69
C ARG A 77 -9.31 12.96 13.79
N TYR A 78 -9.11 11.70 13.43
CA TYR A 78 -10.06 10.59 13.60
C TYR A 78 -11.44 10.80 12.94
N PRO A 79 -11.56 11.39 11.74
CA PRO A 79 -12.87 11.74 11.19
C PRO A 79 -13.78 10.51 10.96
N PHE A 80 -13.24 9.33 10.67
CA PHE A 80 -13.96 8.13 10.25
C PHE A 80 -13.57 6.91 11.10
N TRP A 81 -13.75 6.96 12.38
CA TRP A 81 -13.34 5.92 13.32
C TRP A 81 -14.50 4.98 13.66
N HIS A 82 -14.33 3.66 13.49
CA HIS A 82 -15.38 2.64 13.68
C HIS A 82 -16.60 2.78 12.76
N ASP A 83 -16.39 3.24 11.55
CA ASP A 83 -17.47 3.40 10.57
C ASP A 83 -17.70 2.08 9.79
N GLU A 84 -18.92 1.89 9.33
CA GLU A 84 -19.32 0.74 8.51
C GLU A 84 -20.10 1.20 7.28
N ASP A 85 -19.83 0.60 6.11
CA ASP A 85 -20.41 0.99 4.82
C ASP A 85 -20.20 2.49 4.54
N LEU A 86 -18.94 2.84 4.34
CA LEU A 86 -18.49 4.22 4.13
C LEU A 86 -17.99 4.43 2.70
N GLU A 87 -18.50 5.43 2.02
CA GLU A 87 -18.03 5.88 0.72
C GLU A 87 -17.43 7.29 0.83
N ILE A 88 -16.15 7.45 0.44
CA ILE A 88 -15.42 8.72 0.48
C ILE A 88 -14.95 9.06 -0.94
N ARG A 89 -15.35 10.22 -1.47
CA ARG A 89 -15.01 10.63 -2.83
C ARG A 89 -14.55 12.08 -2.90
N CYS A 90 -13.52 12.34 -3.70
CA CYS A 90 -13.04 13.69 -3.98
C CYS A 90 -12.74 14.49 -2.70
N CYS A 91 -12.23 13.82 -1.65
CA CYS A 91 -11.95 14.44 -0.35
C CYS A 91 -10.46 14.68 -0.15
N GLU A 92 -10.15 15.70 0.63
CA GLU A 92 -8.81 15.99 1.10
C GLU A 92 -8.72 15.78 2.62
N MET A 93 -7.79 14.92 3.05
CA MET A 93 -7.42 14.73 4.43
C MET A 93 -6.02 15.30 4.63
N THR A 94 -5.90 16.32 5.45
CA THR A 94 -4.62 16.99 5.70
C THR A 94 -3.72 16.16 6.64
N GLU A 95 -2.50 16.63 6.88
CA GLU A 95 -1.58 16.04 7.85
C GLU A 95 -2.14 15.99 9.29
N LYS A 96 -3.11 16.83 9.61
CA LYS A 96 -3.79 16.82 10.91
C LYS A 96 -4.79 15.67 11.07
N CYS A 97 -5.24 15.05 9.96
CA CYS A 97 -6.13 13.90 9.97
C CYS A 97 -5.42 12.62 10.42
N ARG A 98 -4.77 12.65 11.59
CA ARG A 98 -4.15 11.47 12.17
C ARG A 98 -5.17 10.35 12.33
N ALA A 99 -4.79 9.13 11.95
CA ALA A 99 -5.62 7.92 12.04
C ALA A 99 -7.05 8.15 11.50
N ALA A 100 -7.11 8.66 10.25
CA ALA A 100 -8.38 9.06 9.64
C ALA A 100 -9.42 7.95 9.65
N LEU A 101 -9.01 6.71 9.29
CA LEU A 101 -9.85 5.52 9.32
C LEU A 101 -9.20 4.47 10.25
N TRP A 102 -9.87 4.18 11.35
CA TRP A 102 -9.42 3.16 12.29
C TRP A 102 -10.59 2.26 12.70
N TYR A 103 -10.40 0.94 12.63
CA TYR A 103 -11.44 -0.08 12.88
C TYR A 103 -12.66 0.03 11.97
N SER A 104 -12.56 0.71 10.82
CA SER A 104 -13.67 0.84 9.89
C SER A 104 -13.73 -0.34 8.92
N LYS A 105 -14.90 -0.65 8.41
CA LYS A 105 -15.12 -1.78 7.51
C LYS A 105 -16.06 -1.44 6.35
N ASP A 106 -15.90 -2.19 5.25
CA ASP A 106 -16.68 -2.02 4.03
C ASP A 106 -16.58 -0.57 3.50
N VAL A 107 -15.31 -0.15 3.25
CA VAL A 107 -14.97 1.24 2.90
C VAL A 107 -14.60 1.34 1.43
N ARG A 108 -15.16 2.32 0.72
CA ARG A 108 -14.78 2.70 -0.65
C ARG A 108 -14.22 4.11 -0.67
N ILE A 109 -13.02 4.29 -1.20
CA ILE A 109 -12.33 5.59 -1.27
C ILE A 109 -11.92 5.84 -2.70
N SER A 110 -12.31 6.97 -3.28
CA SER A 110 -11.88 7.32 -4.63
C SER A 110 -11.58 8.79 -4.81
N ASP A 111 -10.57 9.05 -5.67
CA ASP A 111 -10.21 10.40 -6.07
C ASP A 111 -9.84 11.31 -4.86
N CYS A 112 -9.20 10.73 -3.84
CA CYS A 112 -8.90 11.39 -2.56
C CYS A 112 -7.41 11.64 -2.35
N ILE A 113 -7.10 12.64 -1.51
CA ILE A 113 -5.76 12.91 -0.98
C ILE A 113 -5.76 12.62 0.52
N MET A 114 -4.80 11.81 0.98
CA MET A 114 -4.69 11.36 2.37
C MET A 114 -3.26 11.60 2.89
N ASN A 115 -3.06 12.64 3.68
CA ASN A 115 -1.73 13.07 4.15
C ASN A 115 -1.46 12.81 5.64
N GLY A 116 -2.38 12.26 6.39
CA GLY A 116 -2.22 12.05 7.84
C GLY A 116 -1.49 10.77 8.20
N VAL A 117 -0.70 10.77 9.28
CA VAL A 117 -0.09 9.55 9.81
C VAL A 117 -1.15 8.52 10.22
N LYS A 118 -0.91 7.22 9.90
CA LYS A 118 -1.85 6.13 10.20
C LYS A 118 -3.23 6.33 9.53
N ALA A 119 -3.25 6.91 8.33
CA ALA A 119 -4.52 7.28 7.68
C ALA A 119 -5.50 6.11 7.53
N LEU A 120 -4.99 4.87 7.44
CA LEU A 120 -5.77 3.63 7.47
C LEU A 120 -5.13 2.67 8.48
N ARG A 121 -5.89 2.07 9.38
CA ARG A 121 -5.38 1.11 10.36
C ARG A 121 -6.47 0.16 10.87
N GLU A 122 -6.13 -1.14 10.96
CA GLU A 122 -7.01 -2.18 11.52
C GLU A 122 -8.42 -2.15 10.89
N CYS A 123 -8.47 -1.83 9.59
CA CYS A 123 -9.69 -1.80 8.81
C CYS A 123 -9.93 -3.13 8.08
N ALA A 124 -11.15 -3.33 7.59
CA ALA A 124 -11.51 -4.50 6.81
C ALA A 124 -12.31 -4.14 5.55
N ASN A 125 -12.06 -4.87 4.45
CA ASN A 125 -12.75 -4.69 3.17
C ASN A 125 -12.68 -3.24 2.67
N VAL A 126 -11.49 -2.81 2.30
CA VAL A 126 -11.24 -1.44 1.82
C VAL A 126 -10.90 -1.47 0.34
N ASP A 127 -11.66 -0.71 -0.48
CA ASP A 127 -11.40 -0.48 -1.90
C ASP A 127 -10.95 0.97 -2.12
N MET A 128 -9.77 1.16 -2.71
CA MET A 128 -9.23 2.48 -3.03
C MET A 128 -8.93 2.60 -4.53
N ALA A 129 -9.30 3.73 -5.13
CA ALA A 129 -9.02 4.00 -6.52
C ALA A 129 -8.61 5.46 -6.77
N ARG A 130 -7.56 5.68 -7.56
CA ARG A 130 -7.07 7.01 -7.98
C ARG A 130 -6.82 7.95 -6.79
N CYS A 131 -6.24 7.40 -5.73
CA CYS A 131 -5.91 8.15 -4.51
C CYS A 131 -4.44 8.49 -4.44
N THR A 132 -4.13 9.62 -3.83
CA THR A 132 -2.78 9.97 -3.39
C THR A 132 -2.68 9.81 -1.88
N VAL A 133 -1.77 8.97 -1.43
CA VAL A 133 -1.58 8.65 -0.01
C VAL A 133 -0.16 9.05 0.39
N ASN A 134 -0.02 9.94 1.35
CA ASN A 134 1.26 10.26 1.99
C ASN A 134 1.11 10.07 3.50
N SER A 135 1.33 8.83 3.93
CA SER A 135 0.96 8.42 5.29
C SER A 135 1.94 7.39 5.85
N PRO A 136 2.84 7.79 6.75
CA PRO A 136 3.57 6.83 7.57
C PRO A 136 2.62 5.90 8.33
N GLU A 137 3.02 4.64 8.46
CA GLU A 137 2.25 3.60 9.16
C GLU A 137 0.85 3.35 8.57
N PHE A 138 0.70 3.56 7.25
CA PHE A 138 -0.57 3.30 6.55
C PHE A 138 -0.88 1.81 6.49
N GLY A 139 -2.13 1.46 6.74
CA GLY A 139 -2.70 0.14 6.48
C GLY A 139 -2.30 -0.94 7.49
N TRP A 140 -1.72 -0.61 8.64
CA TRP A 140 -1.32 -1.61 9.62
C TRP A 140 -2.48 -2.53 10.01
N SER A 141 -2.23 -3.85 9.99
CA SER A 141 -3.18 -4.89 10.38
C SER A 141 -4.54 -4.77 9.67
N THR A 142 -4.53 -4.28 8.44
CA THR A 142 -5.74 -4.17 7.61
C THR A 142 -5.96 -5.49 6.85
N LYS A 143 -7.20 -5.90 6.71
CA LYS A 143 -7.59 -7.11 6.00
C LYS A 143 -8.49 -6.82 4.79
N GLY A 144 -8.13 -7.36 3.63
CA GLY A 144 -8.88 -7.16 2.39
C GLY A 144 -8.74 -5.73 1.85
N LEU A 145 -7.50 -5.28 1.59
CA LEU A 145 -7.24 -3.98 0.97
C LEU A 145 -7.00 -4.13 -0.53
N ARG A 146 -7.77 -3.43 -1.33
CA ARG A 146 -7.56 -3.27 -2.77
C ARG A 146 -7.19 -1.85 -3.11
N MET A 147 -6.14 -1.66 -3.90
CA MET A 147 -5.73 -0.35 -4.42
C MET A 147 -5.55 -0.40 -5.93
N ARG A 148 -6.11 0.59 -6.66
CA ARG A 148 -5.99 0.70 -8.11
C ARG A 148 -5.65 2.12 -8.53
N GLU A 149 -4.70 2.26 -9.45
CA GLU A 149 -4.28 3.55 -9.99
C GLU A 149 -3.95 4.57 -8.87
N CYS A 150 -3.27 4.11 -7.82
CA CYS A 150 -2.95 4.94 -6.66
C CYS A 150 -1.46 5.27 -6.61
N THR A 151 -1.16 6.44 -6.04
CA THR A 151 0.21 6.79 -5.64
C THR A 151 0.29 6.82 -4.13
N ALA A 152 1.26 6.11 -3.55
CA ALA A 152 1.41 6.04 -2.11
C ALA A 152 2.86 6.29 -1.68
N ALA A 153 3.03 6.95 -0.55
CA ALA A 153 4.33 7.12 0.10
C ALA A 153 4.21 7.00 1.62
N GLY A 154 5.27 6.43 2.23
CA GLY A 154 5.34 6.32 3.69
C GLY A 154 6.28 5.24 4.18
N GLU A 155 6.60 5.28 5.47
CA GLU A 155 7.36 4.24 6.16
C GLU A 155 6.42 3.25 6.84
N TYR A 156 6.86 1.99 6.99
CA TYR A 156 6.08 0.91 7.63
C TYR A 156 4.70 0.69 6.99
N PHE A 157 4.64 0.81 5.65
CA PHE A 157 3.42 0.66 4.88
C PHE A 157 2.93 -0.80 4.92
N LEU A 158 1.67 -1.03 5.29
CA LEU A 158 0.98 -2.33 5.35
C LEU A 158 1.58 -3.37 6.32
N LEU A 159 2.22 -2.94 7.38
CA LEU A 159 2.73 -3.87 8.40
C LEU A 159 1.62 -4.83 8.91
N ARG A 160 1.84 -6.15 8.79
CA ARG A 160 0.93 -7.22 9.24
C ARG A 160 -0.46 -7.19 8.61
N SER A 161 -0.57 -6.73 7.37
CA SER A 161 -1.84 -6.75 6.64
C SER A 161 -2.05 -8.08 5.92
N GLU A 162 -3.31 -8.40 5.62
CA GLU A 162 -3.69 -9.64 4.97
C GLU A 162 -4.65 -9.39 3.81
N ASP A 163 -4.65 -10.30 2.81
CA ASP A 163 -5.54 -10.28 1.66
C ASP A 163 -5.45 -8.94 0.88
N VAL A 164 -4.25 -8.66 0.34
CA VAL A 164 -3.92 -7.39 -0.36
C VAL A 164 -3.94 -7.61 -1.88
N ASP A 165 -4.63 -6.73 -2.63
CA ASP A 165 -4.66 -6.73 -4.11
C ASP A 165 -4.34 -5.31 -4.62
N PHE A 166 -3.16 -5.15 -5.24
CA PHE A 166 -2.72 -3.89 -5.82
C PHE A 166 -2.59 -3.99 -7.33
N ARG A 167 -3.10 -2.97 -8.05
CA ARG A 167 -2.98 -2.85 -9.50
C ARG A 167 -2.62 -1.42 -9.89
N GLU A 168 -1.57 -1.27 -10.68
CA GLU A 168 -1.12 0.04 -11.16
C GLU A 168 -0.86 1.01 -10.01
N VAL A 169 -0.18 0.53 -8.95
CA VAL A 169 0.18 1.34 -7.79
C VAL A 169 1.64 1.74 -7.88
N THR A 170 1.90 3.04 -7.72
CA THR A 170 3.25 3.56 -7.51
C THR A 170 3.46 3.82 -6.02
N PHE A 171 4.49 3.19 -5.45
CA PHE A 171 4.81 3.32 -4.03
C PHE A 171 6.26 3.77 -3.83
N LYS A 172 6.45 4.65 -2.84
CA LYS A 172 7.79 5.04 -2.37
C LYS A 172 7.86 5.04 -0.84
N GLY A 173 8.89 4.34 -0.30
CA GLY A 173 9.06 4.31 1.16
C GLY A 173 10.12 3.35 1.63
N LYS A 174 10.01 2.89 2.88
CA LYS A 174 10.87 1.86 3.47
C LYS A 174 10.12 1.06 4.54
N TYR A 175 10.64 -0.13 4.86
CA TYR A 175 10.04 -1.07 5.82
C TYR A 175 8.60 -1.45 5.43
N SER A 176 8.34 -1.53 4.12
CA SER A 176 6.99 -1.74 3.59
C SER A 176 6.66 -3.23 3.43
N PHE A 177 5.38 -3.55 3.53
CA PHE A 177 4.86 -4.92 3.32
C PHE A 177 5.45 -5.98 4.27
N GLN A 178 6.02 -5.59 5.40
CA GLN A 178 6.55 -6.55 6.36
C GLN A 178 5.44 -7.35 7.03
N TYR A 179 5.63 -8.68 7.13
CA TYR A 179 4.64 -9.61 7.68
C TYR A 179 3.29 -9.61 6.96
N VAL A 180 3.26 -9.16 5.69
CA VAL A 180 2.04 -9.24 4.87
C VAL A 180 1.76 -10.69 4.50
N LYS A 181 0.47 -11.06 4.47
CA LYS A 181 0.02 -12.38 4.02
C LYS A 181 -0.99 -12.29 2.89
N ASN A 182 -0.92 -13.23 1.96
CA ASN A 182 -1.85 -13.34 0.83
C ASN A 182 -1.92 -12.02 0.03
N ALA A 183 -0.84 -11.66 -0.64
CA ALA A 183 -0.81 -10.43 -1.42
C ALA A 183 -0.59 -10.70 -2.92
N VAL A 184 -1.28 -9.95 -3.76
CA VAL A 184 -1.07 -9.91 -5.21
C VAL A 184 -0.84 -8.47 -5.65
N LEU A 185 0.28 -8.24 -6.35
CA LEU A 185 0.62 -6.94 -6.91
C LEU A 185 0.82 -7.09 -8.42
N GLU A 186 0.09 -6.32 -9.23
CA GLU A 186 0.17 -6.34 -10.69
C GLU A 186 0.46 -4.95 -11.25
N ASN A 187 1.41 -4.84 -12.17
CA ASN A 187 1.79 -3.60 -12.85
C ASN A 187 2.17 -2.47 -11.86
N CYS A 188 2.85 -2.82 -10.78
CA CYS A 188 3.21 -1.86 -9.72
C CYS A 188 4.66 -1.41 -9.84
N THR A 189 4.93 -0.18 -9.40
CA THR A 189 6.29 0.36 -9.24
C THR A 189 6.56 0.64 -7.77
N LEU A 190 7.57 -0.03 -7.21
CA LEU A 190 7.92 0.07 -5.80
C LEU A 190 9.37 0.57 -5.66
N ASP A 191 9.55 1.78 -5.14
CA ASP A 191 10.85 2.33 -4.72
C ASP A 191 10.92 2.22 -3.19
N THR A 192 11.55 1.14 -2.68
CA THR A 192 11.43 0.81 -1.26
C THR A 192 12.69 0.08 -0.75
N LYS A 193 12.91 0.12 0.56
CA LYS A 193 13.99 -0.57 1.26
C LYS A 193 13.42 -1.45 2.37
N ASP A 194 14.07 -2.59 2.66
CA ASP A 194 13.66 -3.54 3.70
C ASP A 194 12.19 -4.01 3.55
N ALA A 195 11.77 -4.21 2.28
CA ALA A 195 10.40 -4.58 1.96
C ALA A 195 10.16 -6.09 1.99
N PHE A 196 8.92 -6.50 2.25
CA PHE A 196 8.45 -7.90 2.27
C PHE A 196 9.16 -8.81 3.27
N TRP A 197 9.80 -8.27 4.30
CA TRP A 197 10.38 -9.10 5.35
C TRP A 197 9.31 -9.94 6.03
N HIS A 198 9.56 -11.24 6.17
CA HIS A 198 8.61 -12.22 6.73
C HIS A 198 7.24 -12.23 6.04
N ALA A 199 7.17 -11.79 4.78
CA ALA A 199 5.94 -11.90 4.00
C ALA A 199 5.65 -13.36 3.65
N GLU A 200 4.36 -13.72 3.50
CA GLU A 200 3.91 -15.08 3.25
C GLU A 200 2.85 -15.13 2.16
N ASN A 201 3.00 -16.03 1.18
CA ASN A 201 2.09 -16.21 0.06
C ASN A 201 1.87 -14.88 -0.74
N VAL A 202 2.95 -14.37 -1.31
CA VAL A 202 2.95 -13.10 -2.06
C VAL A 202 3.29 -13.35 -3.53
N THR A 203 2.53 -12.74 -4.42
CA THR A 203 2.77 -12.79 -5.87
C THR A 203 2.90 -11.39 -6.45
N LEU A 204 3.99 -11.12 -7.17
CA LEU A 204 4.19 -9.92 -7.97
C LEU A 204 4.20 -10.29 -9.45
N ARG A 205 3.50 -9.54 -10.31
CA ARG A 205 3.47 -9.73 -11.77
C ARG A 205 3.72 -8.41 -12.47
N ASN A 206 4.65 -8.42 -13.43
CA ASN A 206 4.98 -7.24 -14.23
C ASN A 206 5.22 -6.00 -13.36
N CYS A 207 6.04 -6.14 -12.32
CA CYS A 207 6.35 -5.10 -11.36
C CYS A 207 7.81 -4.66 -11.47
N THR A 208 8.04 -3.36 -11.25
CA THR A 208 9.39 -2.82 -11.01
C THR A 208 9.59 -2.64 -9.51
N VAL A 209 10.61 -3.28 -8.95
CA VAL A 209 10.91 -3.24 -7.51
C VAL A 209 12.35 -2.80 -7.31
N LYS A 210 12.54 -1.61 -6.78
CA LYS A 210 13.85 -1.07 -6.45
C LYS A 210 14.01 -0.99 -4.94
N GLY A 211 15.11 -1.58 -4.42
CA GLY A 211 15.43 -1.45 -3.00
C GLY A 211 16.35 -2.52 -2.46
N GLU A 212 17.08 -2.15 -1.42
CA GLU A 212 18.00 -3.02 -0.69
C GLU A 212 17.26 -3.98 0.26
N TYR A 213 17.85 -5.13 0.53
CA TYR A 213 17.42 -6.15 1.52
C TYR A 213 15.98 -6.64 1.27
N LEU A 214 15.64 -6.85 -0.01
CA LEU A 214 14.31 -7.25 -0.42
C LEU A 214 13.96 -8.66 0.06
N ALA A 215 12.77 -8.81 0.66
CA ALA A 215 12.09 -10.06 0.98
C ALA A 215 12.84 -11.02 1.92
N TRP A 216 13.64 -10.51 2.85
CA TRP A 216 14.28 -11.37 3.83
C TRP A 216 13.26 -12.18 4.64
N TYR A 217 13.53 -13.48 4.80
CA TYR A 217 12.66 -14.43 5.51
C TYR A 217 11.26 -14.60 4.92
N ALA A 218 11.07 -14.25 3.64
CA ALA A 218 9.78 -14.45 2.98
C ALA A 218 9.52 -15.95 2.72
N LYS A 219 8.24 -16.33 2.74
CA LYS A 219 7.76 -17.67 2.40
C LYS A 219 6.79 -17.62 1.24
N ASP A 220 6.91 -18.59 0.31
CA ASP A 220 6.01 -18.71 -0.83
C ASP A 220 5.87 -17.39 -1.60
N LEU A 221 7.02 -16.71 -1.83
CA LEU A 221 7.09 -15.51 -2.67
C LEU A 221 7.30 -15.92 -4.12
N THR A 222 6.45 -15.42 -5.01
CA THR A 222 6.56 -15.62 -6.46
C THR A 222 6.63 -14.27 -7.17
N MET A 223 7.63 -14.07 -8.02
CA MET A 223 7.75 -12.90 -8.89
C MET A 223 7.81 -13.35 -10.35
N ILE A 224 7.00 -12.74 -11.21
CA ILE A 224 6.84 -13.11 -12.61
C ILE A 224 6.97 -11.86 -13.48
N ASP A 225 7.84 -11.89 -14.49
CA ASP A 225 8.07 -10.78 -15.42
C ASP A 225 8.42 -9.47 -14.66
N CYS A 226 9.24 -9.55 -13.62
CA CYS A 226 9.57 -8.42 -12.77
C CYS A 226 10.98 -7.87 -13.04
N GLU A 227 11.13 -6.56 -12.90
CA GLU A 227 12.41 -5.88 -12.85
C GLU A 227 12.78 -5.57 -11.40
N ILE A 228 13.88 -6.13 -10.90
CA ILE A 228 14.28 -6.05 -9.51
C ILE A 228 15.69 -5.47 -9.43
N SER A 229 15.91 -4.48 -8.56
CA SER A 229 17.24 -3.91 -8.34
C SER A 229 17.55 -3.64 -6.87
N GLY A 230 18.77 -3.90 -6.47
CA GLY A 230 19.28 -3.61 -5.13
C GLY A 230 20.09 -4.74 -4.52
N THR A 231 20.87 -4.41 -3.52
CA THR A 231 21.80 -5.33 -2.83
C THR A 231 21.09 -6.30 -1.89
N GLN A 232 21.67 -7.49 -1.73
CA GLN A 232 21.25 -8.56 -0.81
C GLN A 232 19.74 -8.91 -0.90
N PRO A 233 19.21 -9.11 -2.12
CA PRO A 233 17.83 -9.53 -2.25
C PRO A 233 17.65 -10.99 -1.88
N PHE A 234 16.48 -11.33 -1.32
CA PHE A 234 16.00 -12.69 -1.16
C PHE A 234 16.86 -13.58 -0.22
N CYS A 235 17.35 -13.03 0.87
CA CYS A 235 18.05 -13.84 1.86
C CYS A 235 17.07 -14.56 2.81
N TYR A 236 17.38 -15.81 3.17
CA TYR A 236 16.62 -16.65 4.12
C TYR A 236 15.17 -16.95 3.67
N CYS A 237 14.93 -16.99 2.35
CA CYS A 237 13.61 -17.28 1.81
C CYS A 237 13.30 -18.79 1.78
N GLU A 238 12.03 -19.13 1.99
CA GLU A 238 11.49 -20.46 1.80
C GLU A 238 10.54 -20.46 0.56
N ASN A 239 10.76 -21.41 -0.40
CA ASN A 239 9.95 -21.53 -1.63
C ASN A 239 9.88 -20.24 -2.47
N LEU A 240 11.01 -19.57 -2.65
CA LEU A 240 11.11 -18.42 -3.55
C LEU A 240 11.02 -18.89 -5.00
N LYS A 241 10.20 -18.22 -5.81
CA LYS A 241 10.11 -18.43 -7.27
C LYS A 241 10.29 -17.13 -8.02
N LEU A 242 11.25 -17.11 -8.96
CA LEU A 242 11.45 -16.02 -9.90
C LEU A 242 11.29 -16.56 -11.31
N ILE A 243 10.34 -16.06 -12.08
CA ILE A 243 10.04 -16.50 -13.43
C ILE A 243 10.23 -15.34 -14.39
N ASN A 244 11.18 -15.45 -15.31
CA ASN A 244 11.49 -14.41 -16.29
C ASN A 244 11.76 -13.05 -15.65
N CYS A 245 12.61 -13.00 -14.60
CA CYS A 245 12.89 -11.79 -13.86
C CYS A 245 14.26 -11.20 -14.20
N ALA A 246 14.33 -9.87 -14.32
CA ALA A 246 15.59 -9.14 -14.38
C ALA A 246 16.05 -8.77 -12.97
N LEU A 247 17.31 -9.10 -12.63
CA LEU A 247 17.95 -8.70 -11.37
C LEU A 247 19.16 -7.83 -11.69
N THR A 248 19.12 -6.56 -11.32
CA THR A 248 20.21 -5.62 -11.50
C THR A 248 20.73 -5.11 -10.15
N GLU A 249 21.99 -4.73 -10.08
CA GLU A 249 22.64 -4.31 -8.83
C GLU A 249 22.50 -5.36 -7.69
N ALA A 250 22.28 -6.64 -8.06
CA ALA A 250 22.06 -7.73 -7.12
C ALA A 250 23.43 -8.35 -6.74
N ASP A 251 23.90 -8.05 -5.55
CA ASP A 251 25.05 -8.70 -4.93
C ASP A 251 24.62 -9.46 -3.67
N LEU A 252 25.39 -10.48 -3.28
CA LEU A 252 25.12 -11.35 -2.13
C LEU A 252 23.69 -11.91 -2.12
N ALA A 253 23.13 -12.16 -3.32
CA ALA A 253 21.75 -12.60 -3.47
C ALA A 253 21.53 -14.04 -2.98
N PHE A 254 20.32 -14.33 -2.50
CA PHE A 254 19.82 -15.68 -2.17
C PHE A 254 20.45 -16.36 -0.97
N GLU A 255 21.17 -15.65 -0.11
CA GLU A 255 21.81 -16.26 1.05
C GLU A 255 20.84 -17.10 1.87
N LYS A 256 21.20 -18.39 2.08
CA LYS A 256 20.43 -19.37 2.86
C LYS A 256 18.95 -19.53 2.41
N SER A 257 18.71 -19.43 1.11
CA SER A 257 17.37 -19.54 0.55
C SER A 257 17.15 -20.84 -0.23
N HIS A 258 15.92 -21.35 -0.18
CA HIS A 258 15.38 -22.31 -1.14
C HIS A 258 14.75 -21.54 -2.32
N VAL A 259 15.29 -21.73 -3.53
CA VAL A 259 14.96 -20.86 -4.67
C VAL A 259 14.86 -21.62 -6.00
N GLU A 260 13.81 -21.31 -6.77
CA GLU A 260 13.65 -21.68 -8.17
C GLU A 260 13.63 -20.38 -8.99
N ALA A 261 14.70 -20.08 -9.74
CA ALA A 261 14.83 -18.80 -10.42
C ALA A 261 15.26 -18.92 -11.88
N GLU A 262 14.53 -18.22 -12.74
CA GLU A 262 14.89 -17.90 -14.13
C GLU A 262 15.20 -16.40 -14.21
N ILE A 263 16.49 -16.05 -14.23
CA ILE A 263 16.99 -14.69 -14.24
C ILE A 263 17.44 -14.34 -15.66
N THR A 264 17.03 -13.18 -16.15
CA THR A 264 17.28 -12.75 -17.53
C THR A 264 18.48 -11.81 -17.70
N THR A 265 19.08 -11.35 -16.61
CA THR A 265 20.21 -10.41 -16.58
C THR A 265 21.39 -10.99 -15.82
N PRO A 266 22.63 -10.55 -16.10
CA PRO A 266 23.77 -10.83 -15.23
C PRO A 266 23.52 -10.34 -13.79
N VAL A 267 24.06 -11.06 -12.81
CA VAL A 267 24.05 -10.67 -11.39
C VAL A 267 25.48 -10.51 -10.86
N ILE A 268 25.67 -9.64 -9.89
CA ILE A 268 27.00 -9.38 -9.30
C ILE A 268 27.46 -10.59 -8.51
N SER A 269 26.69 -11.06 -7.54
CA SER A 269 27.06 -12.25 -6.80
C SER A 269 25.88 -13.05 -6.25
N ILE A 270 26.09 -14.37 -6.15
CA ILE A 270 25.16 -15.33 -5.53
C ILE A 270 25.88 -15.92 -4.32
N LYS A 271 25.22 -15.90 -3.15
CA LYS A 271 25.83 -16.33 -1.90
C LYS A 271 25.04 -17.45 -1.23
N ASN A 272 25.68 -18.59 -1.06
CA ASN A 272 25.23 -19.72 -0.22
C ASN A 272 23.70 -20.07 -0.32
N PRO A 273 23.09 -20.17 -1.50
CA PRO A 273 21.71 -20.65 -1.59
C PRO A 273 21.66 -22.14 -1.20
N THR A 274 20.65 -22.54 -0.41
CA THR A 274 20.63 -23.87 0.20
C THR A 274 20.12 -24.97 -0.73
N SER A 275 19.13 -24.69 -1.57
CA SER A 275 18.54 -25.70 -2.45
C SER A 275 17.70 -25.08 -3.58
N GLY A 276 17.31 -25.92 -4.52
CA GLY A 276 16.55 -25.52 -5.72
C GLY A 276 17.46 -25.31 -6.93
N ARG A 277 17.05 -24.44 -7.85
CA ARG A 277 17.78 -24.16 -9.08
C ARG A 277 17.74 -22.68 -9.46
N ILE A 278 18.88 -22.14 -9.84
CA ILE A 278 19.01 -20.79 -10.39
C ILE A 278 19.58 -20.87 -11.79
N THR A 279 18.86 -20.35 -12.78
CA THR A 279 19.36 -20.14 -14.15
C THR A 279 19.63 -18.65 -14.34
N VAL A 280 20.83 -18.30 -14.77
CA VAL A 280 21.30 -16.92 -14.92
C VAL A 280 22.25 -16.81 -16.12
N PRO A 281 22.18 -15.74 -16.95
CA PRO A 281 23.05 -15.61 -18.12
C PRO A 281 24.54 -15.39 -17.75
N ALA A 282 24.82 -14.72 -16.65
CA ALA A 282 26.16 -14.55 -16.10
C ALA A 282 26.13 -14.19 -14.62
N VAL A 283 27.20 -14.54 -13.90
CA VAL A 283 27.41 -14.15 -12.50
C VAL A 283 28.89 -13.81 -12.30
N ASP A 284 29.18 -12.66 -11.70
CA ASP A 284 30.57 -12.21 -11.52
C ASP A 284 31.27 -13.00 -10.38
N GLU A 285 30.54 -13.31 -9.29
CA GLU A 285 31.09 -14.04 -8.16
C GLU A 285 30.10 -15.07 -7.59
N LEU A 286 30.59 -16.32 -7.41
CA LEU A 286 29.87 -17.38 -6.68
C LEU A 286 30.51 -17.60 -5.31
N ILE A 287 29.80 -17.28 -4.23
CA ILE A 287 30.25 -17.44 -2.86
C ILE A 287 29.58 -18.69 -2.26
N LEU A 288 30.22 -19.84 -2.34
CA LEU A 288 29.73 -21.13 -1.88
C LEU A 288 30.61 -21.66 -0.74
N THR A 289 30.60 -20.93 0.36
CA THR A 289 31.45 -21.19 1.53
C THR A 289 30.73 -21.89 2.70
N ASP A 290 29.39 -21.89 2.66
CA ASP A 290 28.57 -22.57 3.65
C ASP A 290 28.41 -24.06 3.26
N PRO A 291 28.63 -25.01 4.17
CA PRO A 291 28.43 -26.45 3.90
C PRO A 291 26.98 -26.80 3.50
N GLU A 292 26.02 -25.97 3.84
CA GLU A 292 24.59 -26.13 3.45
C GLU A 292 24.28 -25.59 2.05
N ALA A 293 25.23 -24.95 1.36
CA ALA A 293 25.03 -24.45 0.02
C ALA A 293 24.88 -25.61 -0.97
N GLY A 294 23.65 -25.89 -1.41
CA GLY A 294 23.32 -27.06 -2.25
C GLY A 294 22.42 -26.73 -3.45
N CYS A 295 22.20 -25.47 -3.78
CA CYS A 295 21.42 -25.05 -4.94
C CYS A 295 22.16 -25.33 -6.25
N GLU A 296 21.48 -25.83 -7.26
CA GLU A 296 22.01 -25.97 -8.63
C GLU A 296 22.07 -24.58 -9.29
N ILE A 297 23.26 -24.15 -9.71
CA ILE A 297 23.42 -22.86 -10.42
C ILE A 297 23.86 -23.15 -11.85
N VAL A 298 23.00 -22.73 -12.81
CA VAL A 298 23.22 -22.89 -14.25
C VAL A 298 23.51 -21.52 -14.86
N VAL A 299 24.71 -21.38 -15.41
CA VAL A 299 25.18 -20.16 -16.07
C VAL A 299 25.28 -20.41 -17.55
N GLY A 300 24.61 -19.59 -18.41
CA GLY A 300 24.69 -19.71 -19.88
C GLY A 300 23.44 -19.29 -20.62
#